data_01139e9172883904dbb88ae7f211fef6
#
_entry.id   01139e9172883904dbb88ae7f211fef6
#
_cell.length_a   1.000
_cell.length_b   1.000
_cell.length_c   1.000
_cell.angle_alpha   90.00
_cell.angle_beta   90.00
_cell.angle_gamma   90.00
#
_symmetry.space_group_name_H-M   'P 1'
#
loop_
_entity.id
_entity.type
_entity.pdbx_description
1 polymer ?
#
loop_
_entity_poly.entity_id
_entity_poly.type
_entity_poly.pdbx_seq_one_letter_code
_entity_poly.pdbx_strand_id
1 'polypeptide(L)'
;MLSSPDDLVRTVEQPNGTGEKFNAQDMSIGISVGKSLTDQLSLGASIKNVRQRIWHSSGQTLAIDIGVQYETPIKDIILGASIANFGNDLSLAGRDMSLSVDPDPNNQGNIEFVNAQYETDAFPLPLLFRVGIGGHIINKENLNVLFAIDAVHPNDNYEYLNIGLETNINKMFSIR
;
A
#
# COMPACT_ATOMS: atom_id res chain seq x y z
N MET A 1 -3.52 6.75 6.33
CA MET A 1 -4.94 6.88 5.98
C MET A 1 -5.02 7.76 4.74
N LEU A 2 -5.58 7.25 3.66
CA LEU A 2 -5.85 7.99 2.43
C LEU A 2 -7.37 8.07 2.32
N SER A 3 -7.89 9.23 2.02
CA SER A 3 -9.31 9.43 1.70
C SER A 3 -9.42 10.38 0.53
N SER A 4 -10.42 10.19 -0.29
CA SER A 4 -10.75 11.16 -1.32
C SER A 4 -11.18 12.46 -0.62
N PRO A 5 -10.56 13.59 -0.91
CA PRO A 5 -10.90 14.87 -0.27
C PRO A 5 -12.30 15.36 -0.67
N ASP A 6 -12.73 15.00 -1.88
CA ASP A 6 -14.05 15.36 -2.41
C ASP A 6 -14.85 14.08 -2.68
N ASP A 7 -16.14 14.12 -2.40
CA ASP A 7 -17.02 13.02 -2.75
C ASP A 7 -17.08 12.86 -4.28
N LEU A 8 -16.86 11.63 -4.73
CA LEU A 8 -16.94 11.26 -6.13
C LEU A 8 -18.41 11.17 -6.57
N VAL A 9 -18.71 11.59 -7.78
CA VAL A 9 -20.07 11.52 -8.32
C VAL A 9 -20.33 10.11 -8.86
N ARG A 10 -21.46 9.51 -8.45
CA ARG A 10 -21.87 8.21 -8.98
C ARG A 10 -22.34 8.35 -10.41
N THR A 11 -21.71 7.63 -11.34
CA THR A 11 -21.95 7.70 -12.79
C THR A 11 -22.42 6.37 -13.41
N VAL A 12 -22.64 5.33 -12.58
CA VAL A 12 -23.13 4.03 -13.07
C VAL A 12 -24.51 4.21 -13.67
N GLU A 13 -24.71 3.74 -14.91
CA GLU A 13 -25.95 3.84 -15.71
C GLU A 13 -26.39 5.27 -16.07
N GLN A 14 -25.75 6.29 -15.51
CA GLN A 14 -26.06 7.70 -15.80
C GLN A 14 -24.76 8.48 -16.05
N PRO A 15 -24.35 8.65 -17.33
CA PRO A 15 -23.07 9.32 -17.67
C PRO A 15 -22.94 10.74 -17.11
N ASN A 16 -24.06 11.44 -16.92
CA ASN A 16 -24.10 12.81 -16.38
C ASN A 16 -24.12 12.83 -14.82
N GLY A 17 -24.06 11.66 -14.19
CA GLY A 17 -24.14 11.51 -12.74
C GLY A 17 -25.56 11.44 -12.20
N THR A 18 -25.73 10.78 -11.06
CA THR A 18 -27.03 10.68 -10.35
C THR A 18 -27.27 11.82 -9.37
N GLY A 19 -26.27 12.67 -9.13
CA GLY A 19 -26.26 13.66 -8.04
C GLY A 19 -25.83 13.07 -6.69
N GLU A 20 -25.78 11.76 -6.54
CA GLU A 20 -25.20 11.12 -5.34
C GLU A 20 -23.68 11.16 -5.41
N LYS A 21 -23.08 11.33 -4.25
CA LYS A 21 -21.64 11.33 -4.08
C LYS A 21 -21.22 10.18 -3.20
N PHE A 22 -20.03 9.64 -3.43
CA PHE A 22 -19.44 8.60 -2.62
C PHE A 22 -17.98 8.92 -2.30
N ASN A 23 -17.46 8.32 -1.24
CA ASN A 23 -16.06 8.46 -0.87
C ASN A 23 -15.34 7.11 -0.93
N ALA A 24 -14.04 7.18 -1.16
CA ALA A 24 -13.12 6.06 -1.03
C ALA A 24 -12.12 6.37 0.08
N GLN A 25 -11.79 5.36 0.88
CA GLN A 25 -10.91 5.50 2.03
C GLN A 25 -10.06 4.26 2.22
N ASP A 26 -8.75 4.46 2.38
CA ASP A 26 -7.80 3.43 2.76
C ASP A 26 -7.20 3.74 4.11
N MET A 27 -7.14 2.74 4.98
CA MET A 27 -6.56 2.83 6.31
C MET A 27 -5.67 1.63 6.56
N SER A 28 -4.47 1.89 7.11
CA SER A 28 -3.58 0.85 7.58
C SER A 28 -3.15 1.15 9.01
N ILE A 29 -3.24 0.14 9.88
CA ILE A 29 -2.78 0.19 11.27
C ILE A 29 -1.85 -0.98 11.48
N GLY A 30 -0.65 -0.74 11.99
CA GLY A 30 0.36 -1.78 12.17
C GLY A 30 1.20 -1.59 13.43
N ILE A 31 1.86 -2.67 13.80
CA ILE A 31 2.86 -2.73 14.87
C ILE A 31 4.16 -3.20 14.23
N SER A 32 5.25 -2.53 14.58
CA SER A 32 6.57 -2.83 14.03
C SER A 32 7.57 -3.12 15.15
N VAL A 33 8.51 -4.00 14.85
CA VAL A 33 9.67 -4.29 15.71
C VAL A 33 10.94 -4.24 14.85
N GLY A 34 11.99 -3.66 15.40
CA GLY A 34 13.31 -3.64 14.79
C GLY A 34 14.37 -4.04 15.82
N LYS A 35 15.38 -4.76 15.35
CA LYS A 35 16.49 -5.22 16.18
C LYS A 35 17.78 -5.30 15.38
N SER A 36 18.86 -4.74 15.94
CA SER A 36 20.21 -5.00 15.45
C SER A 36 20.65 -6.37 15.95
N LEU A 37 20.98 -7.27 15.01
CA LEU A 37 21.46 -8.63 15.30
C LEU A 37 22.98 -8.62 15.53
N THR A 38 23.68 -7.76 14.80
CA THR A 38 25.10 -7.49 14.96
C THR A 38 25.33 -5.99 14.84
N ASP A 39 26.57 -5.54 15.02
CA ASP A 39 26.95 -4.13 14.82
C ASP A 39 26.70 -3.64 13.37
N GLN A 40 26.58 -4.58 12.42
CA GLN A 40 26.41 -4.27 11.00
C GLN A 40 25.04 -4.66 10.43
N LEU A 41 24.31 -5.58 11.09
CA LEU A 41 23.07 -6.15 10.55
C LEU A 41 21.89 -5.84 11.44
N SER A 42 20.90 -5.16 10.88
CA SER A 42 19.62 -4.86 11.52
C SER A 42 18.47 -5.48 10.73
N LEU A 43 17.50 -6.03 11.47
CA LEU A 43 16.26 -6.57 10.92
C LEU A 43 15.07 -5.81 11.47
N GLY A 44 14.05 -5.63 10.63
CA GLY A 44 12.77 -5.09 11.01
C GLY A 44 11.63 -5.93 10.45
N ALA A 45 10.55 -6.01 11.20
CA ALA A 45 9.32 -6.63 10.77
C ALA A 45 8.12 -5.82 11.26
N SER A 46 7.05 -5.81 10.47
CA SER A 46 5.78 -5.18 10.82
C SER A 46 4.64 -6.12 10.48
N ILE A 47 3.61 -6.11 11.30
CA ILE A 47 2.32 -6.68 10.97
C ILE A 47 1.30 -5.55 10.94
N LYS A 48 0.47 -5.51 9.91
CA LYS A 48 -0.51 -4.44 9.73
C LYS A 48 -1.85 -4.98 9.25
N ASN A 49 -2.92 -4.36 9.71
CA ASN A 49 -4.26 -4.54 9.19
C ASN A 49 -4.50 -3.44 8.16
N VAL A 50 -4.86 -3.83 6.96
CA VAL A 50 -5.20 -2.93 5.85
C VAL A 50 -6.71 -3.03 5.63
N ARG A 51 -7.38 -1.88 5.64
CA ARG A 51 -8.81 -1.76 5.37
C ARG A 51 -9.04 -0.77 4.25
N GLN A 52 -9.80 -1.22 3.25
CA GLN A 52 -10.30 -0.38 2.17
C GLN A 52 -11.81 -0.24 2.28
N ARG A 53 -12.31 0.93 1.98
CA ARG A 53 -13.74 1.23 1.94
C ARG A 53 -14.02 2.09 0.73
N ILE A 54 -15.01 1.65 -0.04
CA ILE A 54 -15.58 2.42 -1.15
C ILE A 54 -17.08 2.50 -0.88
N TRP A 55 -17.52 3.69 -0.56
CA TRP A 55 -18.91 3.97 -0.18
C TRP A 55 -19.37 3.05 0.96
N HIS A 56 -20.28 2.09 0.69
CA HIS A 56 -20.84 1.15 1.66
C HIS A 56 -20.19 -0.23 1.62
N SER A 57 -19.25 -0.44 0.70
CA SER A 57 -18.51 -1.68 0.59
C SER A 57 -17.14 -1.52 1.24
N SER A 58 -16.70 -2.53 1.97
CA SER A 58 -15.39 -2.53 2.62
C SER A 58 -14.78 -3.92 2.63
N GLY A 59 -13.46 -3.94 2.63
CA GLY A 59 -12.67 -5.14 2.82
C GLY A 59 -11.54 -4.87 3.79
N GLN A 60 -11.01 -5.92 4.41
CA GLN A 60 -9.83 -5.83 5.28
C GLN A 60 -8.99 -7.09 5.16
N THR A 61 -7.70 -6.93 5.31
CA THR A 61 -6.75 -8.03 5.28
C THR A 61 -5.54 -7.75 6.16
N LEU A 62 -4.77 -8.78 6.48
CA LEU A 62 -3.50 -8.67 7.20
C LEU A 62 -2.35 -8.73 6.21
N ALA A 63 -1.35 -7.89 6.45
CA ALA A 63 -0.10 -7.89 5.70
C ALA A 63 1.09 -7.79 6.65
N ILE A 64 2.22 -8.30 6.16
CA ILE A 64 3.52 -8.32 6.84
C ILE A 64 4.52 -7.57 5.98
N ASP A 65 5.33 -6.74 6.62
CA ASP A 65 6.49 -6.12 6.01
C ASP A 65 7.74 -6.65 6.71
N ILE A 66 8.79 -6.95 5.94
CA ILE A 66 10.08 -7.38 6.47
C ILE A 66 11.15 -6.54 5.79
N GLY A 67 12.13 -6.09 6.56
CA GLY A 67 13.25 -5.33 6.06
C GLY A 67 14.57 -5.72 6.73
N VAL A 68 15.64 -5.58 5.98
CA VAL A 68 17.01 -5.79 6.44
C VAL A 68 17.86 -4.59 6.03
N GLN A 69 18.74 -4.19 6.92
CA GLN A 69 19.75 -3.16 6.68
C GLN A 69 21.10 -3.73 7.05
N TYR A 70 22.08 -3.54 6.17
CA TYR A 70 23.44 -3.99 6.37
C TYR A 70 24.41 -2.82 6.20
N GLU A 71 25.11 -2.48 7.27
CA GLU A 71 26.21 -1.52 7.25
C GLU A 71 27.47 -2.21 6.73
N THR A 72 27.90 -1.83 5.53
CA THR A 72 29.04 -2.49 4.89
C THR A 72 30.35 -2.12 5.60
N PRO A 73 31.41 -2.96 5.47
CA PRO A 73 32.75 -2.58 5.94
C PRO A 73 33.33 -1.37 5.19
N ILE A 74 32.76 -1.02 4.05
CA ILE A 74 33.10 0.20 3.30
C ILE A 74 32.45 1.36 4.03
N LYS A 75 33.24 2.29 4.49
CA LYS A 75 32.81 3.40 5.30
C LYS A 75 31.63 4.15 4.67
N ASP A 76 30.62 4.42 5.50
CA ASP A 76 29.43 5.22 5.17
C ASP A 76 28.53 4.62 4.05
N ILE A 77 28.66 3.32 3.71
CA ILE A 77 27.79 2.64 2.75
C ILE A 77 26.87 1.64 3.45
N ILE A 78 25.58 1.75 3.16
CA ILE A 78 24.52 0.92 3.71
C ILE A 78 23.79 0.24 2.56
N LEU A 79 23.53 -1.05 2.71
CA LEU A 79 22.64 -1.82 1.85
C LEU A 79 21.32 -2.06 2.58
N GLY A 80 20.21 -1.95 1.87
CA GLY A 80 18.89 -2.22 2.38
C GLY A 80 18.13 -3.14 1.46
N ALA A 81 17.30 -4.02 2.04
CA ALA A 81 16.30 -4.77 1.28
C ALA A 81 15.02 -4.85 2.09
N SER A 82 13.89 -4.84 1.41
CA SER A 82 12.60 -4.98 2.07
C SER A 82 11.56 -5.62 1.16
N ILE A 83 10.64 -6.36 1.79
CA ILE A 83 9.40 -6.83 1.20
C ILE A 83 8.28 -6.17 1.99
N ALA A 84 7.36 -5.50 1.31
CA ALA A 84 6.22 -4.85 1.92
C ALA A 84 4.91 -5.36 1.34
N ASN A 85 3.85 -5.35 2.17
CA ASN A 85 2.50 -5.79 1.81
C ASN A 85 2.37 -7.29 1.48
N PHE A 86 3.24 -8.13 2.05
CA PHE A 86 3.08 -9.58 1.92
C PHE A 86 1.92 -10.04 2.81
N GLY A 87 0.85 -10.55 2.22
CA GLY A 87 -0.35 -10.91 2.97
C GLY A 87 -1.39 -11.61 2.14
N ASN A 88 -2.58 -11.76 2.72
CA ASN A 88 -3.72 -12.35 2.03
C ASN A 88 -4.35 -11.34 1.07
N ASP A 89 -5.08 -11.88 0.09
CA ASP A 89 -5.89 -11.09 -0.81
C ASP A 89 -7.00 -10.36 -0.04
N LEU A 90 -7.44 -9.25 -0.61
CA LEU A 90 -8.53 -8.42 -0.11
C LEU A 90 -9.73 -8.55 -1.05
N SER A 91 -10.91 -8.77 -0.50
CA SER A 91 -12.17 -8.70 -1.23
C SER A 91 -13.07 -7.64 -0.59
N LEU A 92 -13.85 -6.97 -1.41
CA LEU A 92 -14.82 -5.97 -0.96
C LEU A 92 -16.20 -6.63 -0.83
N ALA A 93 -16.88 -6.37 0.28
CA ALA A 93 -18.26 -6.78 0.50
C ALA A 93 -19.05 -5.62 1.13
N GLY A 94 -20.34 -5.54 0.80
CA GLY A 94 -21.19 -4.49 1.34
C GLY A 94 -22.62 -4.55 0.79
N ARG A 95 -23.46 -3.70 1.35
CA ARG A 95 -24.90 -3.67 1.00
C ARG A 95 -25.18 -3.33 -0.46
N ASP A 96 -24.28 -2.59 -1.10
CA ASP A 96 -24.46 -2.18 -2.50
C ASP A 96 -24.30 -3.34 -3.48
N MET A 97 -23.81 -4.47 -2.97
CA MET A 97 -23.69 -5.72 -3.73
C MET A 97 -24.89 -6.64 -3.53
N SER A 98 -25.81 -6.27 -2.65
CA SER A 98 -27.02 -7.05 -2.41
C SER A 98 -28.05 -6.72 -3.49
N LEU A 99 -28.67 -7.76 -4.03
CA LEU A 99 -29.72 -7.66 -5.04
C LEU A 99 -30.81 -8.65 -4.73
N SER A 100 -31.97 -8.38 -5.26
CA SER A 100 -33.11 -9.29 -5.20
C SER A 100 -33.29 -9.93 -6.57
N VAL A 101 -33.26 -11.24 -6.64
CA VAL A 101 -33.31 -12.01 -7.88
C VAL A 101 -34.52 -12.97 -7.84
N ASP A 102 -35.28 -13.02 -8.93
CA ASP A 102 -36.22 -14.08 -9.16
C ASP A 102 -35.48 -15.28 -9.77
N PRO A 103 -35.36 -16.41 -9.04
CA PRO A 103 -34.63 -17.58 -9.51
C PRO A 103 -35.33 -18.34 -10.65
N ASP A 104 -36.60 -18.12 -10.86
CA ASP A 104 -37.39 -18.76 -11.92
C ASP A 104 -38.45 -17.80 -12.48
N PRO A 105 -38.08 -16.82 -13.29
CA PRO A 105 -39.00 -15.80 -13.82
C PRO A 105 -40.09 -16.37 -14.75
N ASN A 106 -39.97 -17.61 -15.16
CA ASN A 106 -40.96 -18.26 -16.03
C ASN A 106 -42.04 -19.05 -15.25
N ASN A 107 -41.90 -19.19 -13.96
CA ASN A 107 -42.79 -19.97 -13.12
C ASN A 107 -43.19 -19.18 -11.87
N GLN A 108 -44.44 -18.76 -11.79
CA GLN A 108 -44.99 -18.08 -10.62
C GLN A 108 -45.15 -19.08 -9.45
N GLY A 109 -44.05 -19.26 -8.72
CA GLY A 109 -44.01 -20.12 -7.53
C GLY A 109 -44.24 -19.34 -6.23
N ASN A 110 -44.05 -20.02 -5.09
CA ASN A 110 -44.22 -19.43 -3.76
C ASN A 110 -43.10 -18.41 -3.37
N ILE A 111 -42.03 -18.36 -4.13
CA ILE A 111 -40.88 -17.47 -3.87
C ILE A 111 -40.67 -16.62 -5.11
N GLU A 112 -41.11 -15.37 -5.04
CA GLU A 112 -40.95 -14.41 -6.14
C GLU A 112 -39.52 -13.84 -6.17
N PHE A 113 -38.88 -13.62 -4.98
CA PHE A 113 -37.55 -13.01 -4.89
C PHE A 113 -36.70 -13.66 -3.81
N VAL A 114 -35.43 -13.87 -4.14
CA VAL A 114 -34.40 -14.33 -3.21
C VAL A 114 -33.36 -13.24 -3.08
N ASN A 115 -32.91 -13.00 -1.87
CA ASN A 115 -31.76 -12.12 -1.65
C ASN A 115 -30.50 -12.81 -2.17
N ALA A 116 -29.84 -12.20 -3.12
CA ALA A 116 -28.55 -12.60 -3.65
C ALA A 116 -27.52 -11.50 -3.39
N GLN A 117 -26.25 -11.82 -3.55
CA GLN A 117 -25.19 -10.87 -3.40
C GLN A 117 -24.16 -11.09 -4.52
N TYR A 118 -23.69 -10.00 -5.12
CA TYR A 118 -22.53 -10.06 -6.01
C TYR A 118 -21.30 -10.43 -5.19
N GLU A 119 -20.57 -11.42 -5.65
CA GLU A 119 -19.26 -11.77 -5.14
C GLU A 119 -18.20 -10.97 -5.90
N THR A 120 -17.31 -10.29 -5.18
CA THR A 120 -16.17 -9.60 -5.79
C THR A 120 -14.97 -10.52 -5.81
N ASP A 121 -14.21 -10.46 -6.88
CA ASP A 121 -12.91 -11.12 -6.92
C ASP A 121 -12.00 -10.58 -5.81
N ALA A 122 -11.26 -11.49 -5.22
CA ALA A 122 -10.21 -11.14 -4.30
C ALA A 122 -8.99 -10.65 -5.08
N PHE A 123 -8.33 -9.62 -4.61
CA PHE A 123 -7.13 -9.05 -5.23
C PHE A 123 -5.99 -8.92 -4.22
N PRO A 124 -4.76 -9.19 -4.63
CA PRO A 124 -3.61 -9.07 -3.75
C PRO A 124 -3.33 -7.61 -3.40
N LEU A 125 -2.75 -7.40 -2.23
CA LEU A 125 -2.17 -6.10 -1.91
C LEU A 125 -0.99 -5.80 -2.86
N PRO A 126 -0.66 -4.52 -3.13
CA PRO A 126 0.49 -4.14 -3.95
C PRO A 126 1.79 -4.55 -3.24
N LEU A 127 2.23 -5.78 -3.49
CA LEU A 127 3.47 -6.33 -2.97
C LEU A 127 4.65 -5.56 -3.57
N LEU A 128 5.54 -5.08 -2.72
CA LEU A 128 6.72 -4.33 -3.11
C LEU A 128 7.98 -5.02 -2.62
N PHE A 129 8.84 -5.41 -3.53
CA PHE A 129 10.21 -5.79 -3.22
C PHE A 129 11.14 -4.63 -3.54
N ARG A 130 11.96 -4.23 -2.59
CA ARG A 130 12.92 -3.12 -2.75
C ARG A 130 14.30 -3.54 -2.30
N VAL A 131 15.29 -3.18 -3.10
CA VAL A 131 16.72 -3.29 -2.75
C VAL A 131 17.36 -1.95 -3.02
N GLY A 132 18.15 -1.47 -2.08
CA GLY A 132 18.79 -0.17 -2.18
C GLY A 132 20.21 -0.15 -1.63
N ILE A 133 20.95 0.79 -2.13
CA ILE A 133 22.25 1.21 -1.64
C ILE A 133 22.23 2.71 -1.37
N GLY A 134 22.76 3.10 -0.22
CA GLY A 134 22.87 4.51 0.14
C GLY A 134 24.12 4.75 0.98
N GLY A 135 24.49 6.01 1.07
CA GLY A 135 25.63 6.37 1.88
C GLY A 135 26.04 7.82 1.72
N HIS A 136 27.15 8.15 2.38
CA HIS A 136 27.71 9.48 2.32
C HIS A 136 28.84 9.54 1.30
N ILE A 137 28.71 10.43 0.31
CA ILE A 137 29.80 10.79 -0.59
C ILE A 137 30.80 11.73 0.14
N ILE A 138 30.21 12.66 0.90
CA ILE A 138 30.98 13.62 1.73
C ILE A 138 30.29 13.62 3.10
N ASN A 139 31.08 13.41 4.15
CA ASN A 139 30.61 13.43 5.53
C ASN A 139 31.54 14.31 6.35
N LYS A 140 31.32 15.64 6.27
CA LYS A 140 32.03 16.66 7.02
C LYS A 140 31.07 17.49 7.86
N GLU A 141 31.56 18.13 8.90
CA GLU A 141 30.73 18.89 9.84
C GLU A 141 29.88 19.98 9.17
N ASN A 142 30.43 20.65 8.16
CA ASN A 142 29.80 21.76 7.45
C ASN A 142 29.18 21.34 6.10
N LEU A 143 29.48 20.15 5.61
CA LEU A 143 28.97 19.64 4.33
C LEU A 143 28.78 18.14 4.40
N ASN A 144 27.53 17.73 4.26
CA ASN A 144 27.15 16.33 4.20
C ASN A 144 26.42 16.08 2.88
N VAL A 145 26.90 15.14 2.09
CA VAL A 145 26.29 14.74 0.82
C VAL A 145 25.96 13.28 0.87
N LEU A 146 24.66 12.98 0.85
CA LEU A 146 24.12 11.62 0.80
C LEU A 146 23.69 11.26 -0.62
N PHE A 147 23.81 10.01 -0.98
CA PHE A 147 23.18 9.42 -2.15
C PHE A 147 22.34 8.21 -1.75
N ALA A 148 21.33 7.90 -2.56
CA ALA A 148 20.57 6.68 -2.47
C ALA A 148 20.17 6.21 -3.87
N ILE A 149 20.23 4.91 -4.09
CA ILE A 149 19.76 4.25 -5.32
C ILE A 149 18.93 3.06 -4.89
N ASP A 150 17.66 3.03 -5.29
CA ASP A 150 16.72 1.96 -4.98
C ASP A 150 16.19 1.34 -6.26
N ALA A 151 16.26 0.01 -6.35
CA ALA A 151 15.53 -0.78 -7.32
C ALA A 151 14.25 -1.28 -6.66
N VAL A 152 13.12 -1.08 -7.32
CA VAL A 152 11.80 -1.48 -6.84
C VAL A 152 11.13 -2.39 -7.86
N HIS A 153 10.64 -3.53 -7.38
CA HIS A 153 9.87 -4.51 -8.13
C HIS A 153 8.49 -4.66 -7.50
N PRO A 154 7.46 -3.97 -8.01
CA PRO A 154 6.07 -4.18 -7.62
C PRO A 154 5.49 -5.42 -8.32
N ASN A 155 4.47 -6.06 -7.71
CA ASN A 155 3.80 -7.21 -8.34
C ASN A 155 2.77 -6.79 -9.41
N ASP A 156 2.39 -5.52 -9.43
CA ASP A 156 1.29 -4.98 -10.25
C ASP A 156 1.78 -3.95 -11.30
N ASN A 157 3.10 -3.70 -11.38
CA ASN A 157 3.67 -2.71 -12.28
C ASN A 157 5.09 -3.09 -12.74
N TYR A 158 5.66 -2.30 -13.64
CA TYR A 158 7.05 -2.46 -14.09
C TYR A 158 8.03 -2.10 -12.98
N GLU A 159 9.21 -2.74 -13.04
CA GLU A 159 10.34 -2.39 -12.19
C GLU A 159 10.79 -0.95 -12.51
N TYR A 160 11.27 -0.27 -11.47
CA TYR A 160 11.82 1.08 -11.62
C TYR A 160 12.97 1.33 -10.65
N LEU A 161 13.81 2.29 -11.02
CA LEU A 161 14.93 2.77 -10.23
C LEU A 161 14.63 4.17 -9.72
N ASN A 162 14.92 4.38 -8.44
CA ASN A 162 14.95 5.70 -7.84
C ASN A 162 16.39 6.09 -7.55
N ILE A 163 16.78 7.30 -7.89
CA ILE A 163 18.10 7.86 -7.56
C ILE A 163 17.86 9.16 -6.80
N GLY A 164 18.44 9.26 -5.63
CA GLY A 164 18.33 10.43 -4.76
C GLY A 164 19.71 10.98 -4.38
N LEU A 165 19.79 12.29 -4.26
CA LEU A 165 20.92 13.02 -3.73
C LEU A 165 20.41 14.06 -2.73
N GLU A 166 21.03 14.11 -1.58
CA GLU A 166 20.76 15.14 -0.57
C GLU A 166 22.04 15.82 -0.15
N THR A 167 22.06 17.15 -0.15
CA THR A 167 23.18 17.97 0.30
C THR A 167 22.74 18.81 1.49
N ASN A 168 23.41 18.63 2.61
CA ASN A 168 23.22 19.42 3.84
C ASN A 168 24.42 20.35 4.05
N ILE A 169 24.16 21.65 4.16
CA ILE A 169 25.18 22.69 4.33
C ILE A 169 25.01 23.34 5.71
N ASN A 170 26.06 23.33 6.53
CA ASN A 170 26.09 23.91 7.87
C ASN A 170 24.94 23.49 8.79
N LYS A 171 24.31 22.33 8.54
CA LYS A 171 23.11 21.83 9.24
C LYS A 171 21.92 22.82 9.20
N MET A 172 21.94 23.80 8.31
CA MET A 172 20.93 24.86 8.17
C MET A 172 20.16 24.74 6.87
N PHE A 173 20.81 24.33 5.80
CA PHE A 173 20.21 24.22 4.46
C PHE A 173 20.29 22.80 3.96
N SER A 174 19.17 22.26 3.51
CA SER A 174 19.07 20.95 2.85
C SER A 174 18.51 21.12 1.45
N ILE A 175 19.19 20.56 0.47
CA ILE A 175 18.76 20.49 -0.93
C ILE A 175 18.62 19.01 -1.29
N ARG A 176 17.48 18.66 -1.85
CA ARG A 176 17.17 17.29 -2.30
C ARG A 176 16.75 17.27 -3.75
#